data_3a88fb80638cb656d9981b66d8906fb9
#
_entry.id   3a88fb80638cb656d9981b66d8906fb9
#
_cell.length_a   1.000
_cell.length_b   1.000
_cell.length_c   1.000
_cell.angle_alpha   90.00
_cell.angle_beta   90.00
_cell.angle_gamma   90.00
#
_symmetry.space_group_name_H-M   'P 1'
#
loop_
_entity.id
_entity.type
_entity.pdbx_description
1 polymer ?
#
loop_
_entity_poly.entity_id
_entity_poly.type
_entity_poly.pdbx_seq_one_letter_code
_entity_poly.pdbx_strand_id
1 'polypeptide(L)'
;MQWERPARARILAWFDRPYEGAVAAARTCYSGQGIVTAEQVSGAGLEAAKRSQREAQRDRIAASTFAAGHHTTLQHGHVSFGLDDVSRQVVWSLLHSHPFHNSEQVSQRYVEVRPERVAVPLLPEPAQAVYRRCVERQMADYQRLISLLEPVAAALYYGVFKARAKDARRWQPAIHKRAQEVARYVLPLATHTYLVHTVSVLTLLRYRLICQEPDAPSEARALVEAMCQAVFERDPLLRKLPVEPLELDQLPVWRHVDGRQARAAAELFDARQGDYASLLIDRFASNPQRVAESVRQVLGQTPQQLSDDQAIALALDPAQNPLLGQSLQTGAHQKLGRALHAAHYCFAKRISHAADSQDQRHRTTPGARPTVQALCLDAPDFATPTLILHAGGEAEALYRQSMAQSWQAIAELRSLGIAEEFQAYLLPNAVNVRYTQTADLQGLRHKHAMRLCLNAQEEIWQASMQEAAQIAQVEPQIGQFLLPPC
;
A
#
# COMPACT_ATOMS: atom_id res chain seq x y z
N MET A 1 -1.64 16.37 20.13
CA MET A 1 -2.76 17.02 19.42
C MET A 1 -3.95 16.08 19.43
N GLN A 2 -5.15 16.60 19.55
CA GLN A 2 -6.37 15.77 19.69
C GLN A 2 -7.13 15.77 18.37
N TRP A 3 -7.86 14.69 18.12
CA TRP A 3 -8.77 14.50 16.99
C TRP A 3 -10.19 14.43 17.51
N GLU A 4 -11.17 14.96 16.78
CA GLU A 4 -12.59 14.86 17.19
C GLU A 4 -13.05 13.40 17.27
N ARG A 5 -12.56 12.59 16.35
CA ARG A 5 -12.80 11.15 16.32
C ARG A 5 -11.45 10.46 16.13
N PRO A 6 -10.76 10.11 17.24
CA PRO A 6 -9.46 9.45 17.14
C PRO A 6 -9.59 8.04 16.58
N ALA A 7 -8.58 7.62 15.81
CA ALA A 7 -8.43 6.26 15.33
C ALA A 7 -8.37 5.27 16.50
N ARG A 8 -9.00 4.11 16.35
CA ARG A 8 -9.13 3.10 17.40
C ARG A 8 -8.57 1.77 16.96
N ALA A 9 -7.91 1.07 17.88
CA ALA A 9 -7.40 -0.28 17.67
C ALA A 9 -8.00 -1.24 18.70
N ARG A 10 -8.43 -2.42 18.25
CA ARG A 10 -8.86 -3.53 19.10
C ARG A 10 -8.26 -4.83 18.59
N ILE A 11 -7.82 -5.70 19.48
CA ILE A 11 -7.35 -7.03 19.11
C ILE A 11 -8.56 -7.92 18.79
N LEU A 12 -8.56 -8.49 17.59
CA LEU A 12 -9.54 -9.47 17.13
C LEU A 12 -9.08 -10.89 17.42
N ALA A 13 -7.78 -11.17 17.20
CA ALA A 13 -7.15 -12.45 17.47
C ALA A 13 -5.65 -12.25 17.71
N TRP A 14 -5.03 -13.13 18.46
CA TRP A 14 -3.59 -13.10 18.71
C TRP A 14 -3.05 -14.48 19.07
N PHE A 15 -1.73 -14.67 18.89
CA PHE A 15 -1.00 -15.82 19.40
C PHE A 15 -0.67 -15.57 20.86
N ASP A 16 -1.04 -16.51 21.75
CA ASP A 16 -0.79 -16.38 23.17
C ASP A 16 0.70 -16.37 23.50
N ARG A 17 1.11 -15.56 24.49
CA ARG A 17 2.47 -15.50 25.06
C ARG A 17 3.57 -15.27 24.00
N PRO A 18 3.49 -14.25 23.13
CA PRO A 18 4.43 -14.06 22.03
C PRO A 18 5.87 -13.82 22.49
N TYR A 19 6.10 -13.22 23.65
CA TYR A 19 7.45 -13.07 24.22
C TYR A 19 8.12 -14.42 24.53
N GLU A 20 7.41 -15.28 25.25
CA GLU A 20 7.92 -16.60 25.59
C GLU A 20 7.99 -17.53 24.38
N GLY A 21 7.05 -17.39 23.45
CA GLY A 21 7.07 -18.07 22.15
C GLY A 21 8.31 -17.72 21.32
N ALA A 22 8.70 -16.43 21.30
CA ALA A 22 9.93 -16.01 20.62
C ALA A 22 11.19 -16.62 21.25
N VAL A 23 11.27 -16.65 22.57
CA VAL A 23 12.40 -17.30 23.28
C VAL A 23 12.40 -18.82 23.09
N ALA A 24 11.23 -19.44 23.05
CA ALA A 24 11.08 -20.88 22.78
C ALA A 24 11.57 -21.23 21.36
N ALA A 25 11.18 -20.42 20.36
CA ALA A 25 11.67 -20.55 18.99
C ALA A 25 13.19 -20.41 18.91
N ALA A 26 13.76 -19.38 19.55
CA ALA A 26 15.20 -19.19 19.60
C ALA A 26 15.92 -20.40 20.23
N ARG A 27 15.41 -20.93 21.34
CA ARG A 27 15.99 -22.11 22.00
C ARG A 27 15.87 -23.40 21.19
N THR A 28 14.79 -23.56 20.45
CA THR A 28 14.57 -24.70 19.56
C THR A 28 15.69 -24.84 18.54
N CYS A 29 16.22 -23.74 18.01
CA CYS A 29 17.33 -23.76 17.06
C CYS A 29 18.64 -24.37 17.61
N TYR A 30 18.79 -24.39 18.92
CA TYR A 30 19.98 -24.91 19.61
C TYR A 30 19.68 -26.15 20.48
N SER A 31 18.50 -26.75 20.36
CA SER A 31 18.06 -27.88 21.17
C SER A 31 18.35 -29.21 20.47
N GLY A 32 19.22 -30.03 21.06
CA GLY A 32 19.39 -31.42 20.64
C GLY A 32 18.26 -32.37 21.09
N GLN A 33 17.29 -31.86 21.86
CA GLN A 33 16.21 -32.67 22.44
C GLN A 33 14.85 -32.44 21.77
N GLY A 34 14.80 -31.61 20.69
CA GLY A 34 13.58 -31.32 19.96
C GLY A 34 13.01 -29.90 20.24
N ILE A 35 11.72 -29.72 19.97
CA ILE A 35 11.02 -28.45 20.08
C ILE A 35 10.91 -28.02 21.54
N VAL A 36 11.28 -26.77 21.83
CA VAL A 36 11.09 -26.11 23.12
C VAL A 36 9.76 -25.33 23.08
N THR A 37 8.95 -25.47 24.14
CA THR A 37 7.66 -24.78 24.25
C THR A 37 7.71 -23.52 25.11
N ALA A 38 6.71 -22.64 24.99
CA ALA A 38 6.58 -21.45 25.83
C ALA A 38 6.43 -21.79 27.31
N GLU A 39 5.75 -22.90 27.65
CA GLU A 39 5.62 -23.41 29.04
C GLU A 39 6.98 -23.78 29.64
N GLN A 40 7.82 -24.45 28.87
CA GLN A 40 9.18 -24.82 29.32
C GLN A 40 10.07 -23.58 29.53
N VAL A 41 9.82 -22.52 28.80
CA VAL A 41 10.55 -21.25 28.89
C VAL A 41 10.08 -20.42 30.08
N SER A 42 8.78 -20.42 30.38
CA SER A 42 8.18 -19.65 31.48
C SER A 42 8.52 -20.20 32.87
N GLY A 43 8.89 -21.50 32.95
CA GLY A 43 9.02 -22.17 34.23
C GLY A 43 7.68 -22.43 34.94
N ALA A 44 6.57 -22.45 34.20
CA ALA A 44 5.29 -22.84 34.77
C ALA A 44 5.33 -24.19 35.44
N GLY A 45 4.73 -24.32 36.62
CA GLY A 45 4.76 -25.55 37.42
C GLY A 45 6.03 -25.80 38.24
N LEU A 46 7.07 -24.97 38.10
CA LEU A 46 8.28 -25.07 38.92
C LEU A 46 8.11 -24.38 40.30
N GLU A 47 8.87 -24.86 41.30
CA GLU A 47 9.03 -24.17 42.58
C GLU A 47 9.57 -22.74 42.40
N ALA A 48 9.26 -21.83 43.32
CA ALA A 48 9.52 -20.38 43.20
C ALA A 48 10.99 -20.05 42.83
N ALA A 49 11.97 -20.67 43.50
CA ALA A 49 13.41 -20.44 43.24
C ALA A 49 13.82 -20.87 41.82
N LYS A 50 13.39 -22.08 41.40
CA LYS A 50 13.65 -22.58 40.04
C LYS A 50 12.93 -21.78 38.97
N ARG A 51 11.72 -21.31 39.26
CA ARG A 51 10.96 -20.43 38.37
C ARG A 51 11.71 -19.13 38.15
N SER A 52 12.12 -18.43 39.21
CA SER A 52 12.87 -17.16 39.12
C SER A 52 14.15 -17.33 38.29
N GLN A 53 14.90 -18.44 38.50
CA GLN A 53 16.09 -18.73 37.69
C GLN A 53 15.73 -18.92 36.19
N ARG A 54 14.63 -19.62 35.91
CA ARG A 54 14.16 -19.87 34.53
C ARG A 54 13.72 -18.56 33.86
N GLU A 55 13.00 -17.69 34.57
CA GLU A 55 12.58 -16.39 34.10
C GLU A 55 13.78 -15.48 33.78
N ALA A 56 14.79 -15.44 34.67
CA ALA A 56 16.02 -14.69 34.43
C ALA A 56 16.80 -15.22 33.22
N GLN A 57 16.82 -16.54 33.00
CA GLN A 57 17.41 -17.17 31.82
C GLN A 57 16.61 -16.78 30.54
N ARG A 58 15.29 -16.85 30.60
CA ARG A 58 14.39 -16.43 29.49
C ARG A 58 14.69 -15.02 29.09
N ASP A 59 14.71 -14.07 30.02
CA ASP A 59 14.88 -12.65 29.75
C ASP A 59 16.29 -12.33 29.20
N ARG A 60 17.34 -13.03 29.68
CA ARG A 60 18.69 -12.94 29.09
C ARG A 60 18.72 -13.43 27.64
N ILE A 61 18.05 -14.54 27.33
CA ILE A 61 18.00 -15.08 25.97
C ILE A 61 17.25 -14.09 25.07
N ALA A 62 16.11 -13.55 25.51
CA ALA A 62 15.37 -12.55 24.75
C ALA A 62 16.24 -11.32 24.42
N ALA A 63 16.90 -10.75 25.41
CA ALA A 63 17.76 -9.58 25.24
C ALA A 63 18.96 -9.87 24.33
N SER A 64 19.66 -10.99 24.52
CA SER A 64 20.82 -11.35 23.69
C SER A 64 20.43 -11.67 22.25
N THR A 65 19.31 -12.36 22.04
CA THR A 65 18.78 -12.68 20.71
C THR A 65 18.39 -11.40 19.97
N PHE A 66 17.74 -10.48 20.68
CA PHE A 66 17.36 -9.17 20.12
C PHE A 66 18.59 -8.34 19.76
N ALA A 67 19.55 -8.18 20.69
CA ALA A 67 20.78 -7.42 20.47
C ALA A 67 21.66 -8.00 19.34
N ALA A 68 21.62 -9.34 19.15
CA ALA A 68 22.32 -10.00 18.04
C ALA A 68 21.61 -9.86 16.67
N GLY A 69 20.48 -9.16 16.59
CA GLY A 69 19.74 -8.98 15.35
C GLY A 69 18.90 -10.19 14.91
N HIS A 70 18.76 -11.23 15.72
CA HIS A 70 17.93 -12.40 15.40
C HIS A 70 16.45 -12.13 15.66
N HIS A 71 15.91 -11.08 15.02
CA HIS A 71 14.54 -10.61 15.23
C HIS A 71 13.47 -11.53 14.64
N THR A 72 13.84 -12.49 13.78
CA THR A 72 12.88 -13.40 13.13
C THR A 72 12.06 -14.21 14.13
N THR A 73 12.59 -14.47 15.33
CA THR A 73 11.87 -15.15 16.41
C THR A 73 10.59 -14.42 16.85
N LEU A 74 10.57 -13.08 16.75
CA LEU A 74 9.39 -12.26 17.05
C LEU A 74 8.33 -12.28 15.93
N GLN A 75 8.64 -12.87 14.77
CA GLN A 75 7.67 -13.06 13.69
C GLN A 75 6.69 -14.20 13.97
N HIS A 76 6.99 -15.10 14.91
CA HIS A 76 6.08 -16.18 15.30
C HIS A 76 4.87 -15.68 16.09
N GLY A 77 4.98 -14.57 16.81
CA GLY A 77 3.85 -13.93 17.48
C GLY A 77 3.08 -13.03 16.51
N HIS A 78 1.83 -13.38 16.20
CA HIS A 78 0.95 -12.58 15.32
C HIS A 78 -0.23 -12.02 16.09
N VAL A 79 -0.65 -10.82 15.68
CA VAL A 79 -1.82 -10.12 16.22
C VAL A 79 -2.66 -9.62 15.06
N SER A 80 -3.96 -9.91 15.11
CA SER A 80 -4.95 -9.36 14.18
C SER A 80 -5.73 -8.27 14.88
N PHE A 81 -5.71 -7.07 14.30
CA PHE A 81 -6.41 -5.89 14.80
C PHE A 81 -7.63 -5.57 13.94
N GLY A 82 -8.71 -5.12 14.58
CA GLY A 82 -9.72 -4.27 13.98
C GLY A 82 -9.33 -2.82 14.22
N LEU A 83 -9.11 -2.08 13.14
CA LEU A 83 -8.79 -0.66 13.19
C LEU A 83 -9.98 0.12 12.64
N ASP A 84 -10.49 1.08 13.42
CA ASP A 84 -11.66 1.90 13.09
C ASP A 84 -11.30 3.39 13.10
N ASP A 85 -12.01 4.19 12.30
CA ASP A 85 -11.84 5.64 12.17
C ASP A 85 -10.40 6.04 11.80
N VAL A 86 -9.77 5.30 10.88
CA VAL A 86 -8.41 5.54 10.38
C VAL A 86 -8.47 6.33 9.08
N SER A 87 -7.74 7.43 8.96
CA SER A 87 -7.69 8.20 7.71
C SER A 87 -6.99 7.44 6.57
N ARG A 88 -7.32 7.79 5.32
CA ARG A 88 -6.60 7.29 4.14
C ARG A 88 -5.13 7.70 4.15
N GLN A 89 -4.82 8.86 4.70
CA GLN A 89 -3.45 9.30 4.87
C GLN A 89 -2.63 8.34 5.73
N VAL A 90 -3.15 7.91 6.89
CA VAL A 90 -2.47 6.93 7.75
C VAL A 90 -2.27 5.59 7.03
N VAL A 91 -3.31 5.12 6.32
CA VAL A 91 -3.20 3.86 5.58
C VAL A 91 -2.12 3.94 4.51
N TRP A 92 -2.04 5.06 3.80
CA TRP A 92 -1.06 5.25 2.73
C TRP A 92 0.36 5.47 3.24
N SER A 93 0.55 6.35 4.20
CA SER A 93 1.89 6.74 4.66
C SER A 93 2.55 5.69 5.57
N LEU A 94 1.76 4.88 6.28
CA LEU A 94 2.31 3.96 7.27
C LEU A 94 1.97 2.49 7.01
N LEU A 95 0.67 2.14 7.02
CA LEU A 95 0.27 0.73 7.15
C LEU A 95 0.62 -0.12 5.93
N HIS A 96 0.78 0.48 4.76
CA HIS A 96 1.17 -0.22 3.53
C HIS A 96 2.65 -0.02 3.15
N SER A 97 3.41 0.73 3.91
CA SER A 97 4.85 0.93 3.66
C SER A 97 5.71 -0.28 4.02
N HIS A 98 5.28 -1.08 5.02
CA HIS A 98 5.99 -2.27 5.48
C HIS A 98 5.46 -3.54 4.78
N PRO A 99 6.33 -4.42 4.23
CA PRO A 99 5.89 -5.54 3.38
C PRO A 99 5.23 -6.70 4.15
N PHE A 100 5.49 -6.84 5.47
CA PHE A 100 5.06 -8.00 6.25
C PHE A 100 3.79 -7.73 7.06
N HIS A 101 2.67 -7.62 6.36
CA HIS A 101 1.33 -7.49 6.94
C HIS A 101 0.28 -8.19 6.07
N ASN A 102 -0.88 -8.50 6.64
CA ASN A 102 -2.10 -8.79 5.89
C ASN A 102 -3.14 -7.74 6.27
N SER A 103 -3.78 -7.13 5.28
CA SER A 103 -4.68 -6.00 5.52
C SER A 103 -5.82 -5.98 4.53
N GLU A 104 -7.05 -5.97 5.06
CA GLU A 104 -8.27 -5.81 4.28
C GLU A 104 -9.04 -4.60 4.78
N GLN A 105 -9.19 -3.60 3.93
CA GLN A 105 -9.86 -2.33 4.24
C GLN A 105 -11.13 -2.15 3.42
N VAL A 106 -12.07 -1.38 3.93
CA VAL A 106 -13.26 -0.99 3.17
C VAL A 106 -12.85 -0.23 1.91
N SER A 107 -13.45 -0.62 0.80
CA SER A 107 -13.13 -0.07 -0.51
C SER A 107 -14.06 1.07 -0.88
N GLN A 108 -13.52 2.26 -1.13
CA GLN A 108 -14.25 3.41 -1.68
C GLN A 108 -14.75 3.17 -3.12
N ARG A 109 -14.39 2.06 -3.77
CA ARG A 109 -14.93 1.66 -5.09
C ARG A 109 -16.29 0.99 -4.99
N TYR A 110 -16.61 0.41 -3.82
CA TYR A 110 -17.79 -0.44 -3.62
C TYR A 110 -18.70 0.05 -2.51
N VAL A 111 -18.17 0.81 -1.57
CA VAL A 111 -18.90 1.37 -0.44
C VAL A 111 -18.84 2.88 -0.54
N GLU A 112 -20.01 3.51 -0.55
CA GLU A 112 -20.13 4.96 -0.58
C GLU A 112 -19.63 5.59 0.72
N VAL A 113 -18.89 6.69 0.58
CA VAL A 113 -18.35 7.41 1.73
C VAL A 113 -19.42 8.32 2.31
N ARG A 114 -19.63 8.24 3.62
CA ARG A 114 -20.57 9.08 4.34
C ARG A 114 -19.91 10.37 4.82
N PRO A 115 -20.62 11.52 4.81
CA PRO A 115 -20.05 12.82 5.15
C PRO A 115 -19.38 12.90 6.53
N GLU A 116 -19.91 12.17 7.53
CA GLU A 116 -19.38 12.14 8.90
C GLU A 116 -18.11 11.28 9.07
N ARG A 117 -17.66 10.59 8.00
CA ARG A 117 -16.49 9.69 8.03
C ARG A 117 -15.23 10.40 7.59
N VAL A 118 -14.77 11.38 8.38
CA VAL A 118 -13.53 12.15 8.13
C VAL A 118 -12.75 12.38 9.41
N ALA A 119 -11.43 12.38 9.30
CA ALA A 119 -10.52 12.79 10.34
C ALA A 119 -10.52 14.32 10.45
N VAL A 120 -10.91 14.85 11.58
CA VAL A 120 -10.92 16.29 11.87
C VAL A 120 -9.97 16.56 13.04
N PRO A 121 -8.83 17.21 12.81
CA PRO A 121 -7.94 17.62 13.88
C PRO A 121 -8.56 18.78 14.66
N LEU A 122 -8.28 18.88 15.95
CA LEU A 122 -8.65 20.04 16.75
C LEU A 122 -7.65 21.17 16.50
N LEU A 123 -8.02 22.10 15.66
CA LEU A 123 -7.22 23.25 15.26
C LEU A 123 -7.74 24.52 15.98
N PRO A 124 -6.89 25.55 16.15
CA PRO A 124 -7.36 26.86 16.61
C PRO A 124 -8.24 27.52 15.54
N GLU A 125 -9.20 28.37 15.97
CA GLU A 125 -9.90 29.24 15.04
C GLU A 125 -8.94 30.34 14.53
N PRO A 126 -9.02 30.77 13.21
CA PRO A 126 -10.03 30.39 12.22
C PRO A 126 -9.68 29.11 11.40
N ALA A 127 -8.55 28.46 11.66
CA ALA A 127 -8.10 27.29 10.90
C ALA A 127 -9.09 26.11 10.96
N GLN A 128 -9.74 25.90 12.10
CA GLN A 128 -10.78 24.89 12.27
C GLN A 128 -11.93 25.09 11.27
N ALA A 129 -12.39 26.35 11.11
CA ALA A 129 -13.46 26.68 10.18
C ALA A 129 -13.04 26.46 8.72
N VAL A 130 -11.80 26.79 8.36
CA VAL A 130 -11.23 26.55 7.00
C VAL A 130 -11.24 25.05 6.70
N TYR A 131 -10.70 24.25 7.63
CA TYR A 131 -10.61 22.80 7.47
C TYR A 131 -12.00 22.18 7.25
N ARG A 132 -12.95 22.48 8.14
CA ARG A 132 -14.31 21.92 8.05
C ARG A 132 -15.01 22.30 6.76
N ARG A 133 -15.01 23.60 6.38
CA ARG A 133 -15.61 24.05 5.10
C ARG A 133 -15.06 23.30 3.90
N CYS A 134 -13.74 23.04 3.89
CA CYS A 134 -13.11 22.32 2.78
C CYS A 134 -13.60 20.87 2.72
N VAL A 135 -13.57 20.15 3.84
CA VAL A 135 -14.00 18.74 3.91
C VAL A 135 -15.49 18.60 3.58
N GLU A 136 -16.35 19.46 4.13
CA GLU A 136 -17.80 19.44 3.86
C GLU A 136 -18.08 19.65 2.36
N ARG A 137 -17.36 20.56 1.73
CA ARG A 137 -17.46 20.80 0.28
C ARG A 137 -17.00 19.60 -0.52
N GLN A 138 -15.82 19.03 -0.23
CA GLN A 138 -15.32 17.85 -0.92
C GLN A 138 -16.31 16.68 -0.84
N MET A 139 -16.98 16.51 0.30
CA MET A 139 -18.02 15.49 0.46
C MET A 139 -19.28 15.81 -0.36
N ALA A 140 -19.71 17.06 -0.41
CA ALA A 140 -20.84 17.50 -1.23
C ALA A 140 -20.53 17.34 -2.73
N ASP A 141 -19.33 17.75 -3.15
CA ASP A 141 -18.85 17.62 -4.54
C ASP A 141 -18.78 16.14 -4.96
N TYR A 142 -18.35 15.26 -4.08
CA TYR A 142 -18.36 13.80 -4.30
C TYR A 142 -19.77 13.29 -4.63
N GLN A 143 -20.77 13.65 -3.83
CA GLN A 143 -22.16 13.26 -4.03
C GLN A 143 -22.72 13.83 -5.34
N ARG A 144 -22.44 15.09 -5.62
CA ARG A 144 -22.87 15.77 -6.85
C ARG A 144 -22.21 15.12 -8.08
N LEU A 145 -20.92 14.81 -8.01
CA LEU A 145 -20.20 14.14 -9.11
C LEU A 145 -20.78 12.74 -9.41
N ILE A 146 -21.14 11.96 -8.39
CA ILE A 146 -21.82 10.67 -8.63
C ILE A 146 -23.06 10.88 -9.49
N SER A 147 -23.91 11.85 -9.12
CA SER A 147 -25.15 12.14 -9.83
C SER A 147 -24.92 12.61 -11.25
N LEU A 148 -23.88 13.40 -11.51
CA LEU A 148 -23.52 13.91 -12.84
C LEU A 148 -22.87 12.83 -13.73
N LEU A 149 -22.08 11.93 -13.15
CA LEU A 149 -21.34 10.92 -13.89
C LEU A 149 -22.16 9.67 -14.18
N GLU A 150 -23.17 9.37 -13.40
CA GLU A 150 -23.98 8.15 -13.54
C GLU A 150 -24.69 8.05 -14.90
N PRO A 151 -25.35 9.10 -15.44
CA PRO A 151 -25.95 9.03 -16.76
C PRO A 151 -24.93 8.88 -17.88
N VAL A 152 -23.75 9.51 -17.74
CA VAL A 152 -22.65 9.39 -18.71
C VAL A 152 -22.06 7.97 -18.71
N ALA A 153 -21.81 7.41 -17.52
CA ALA A 153 -21.38 6.03 -17.37
C ALA A 153 -22.42 5.03 -17.94
N ALA A 154 -23.70 5.31 -17.76
CA ALA A 154 -24.79 4.51 -18.33
C ALA A 154 -24.77 4.55 -19.86
N ALA A 155 -24.65 5.73 -20.45
CA ALA A 155 -24.59 5.90 -21.89
C ALA A 155 -23.41 5.12 -22.52
N LEU A 156 -22.22 5.24 -21.94
CA LEU A 156 -21.03 4.51 -22.36
C LEU A 156 -21.22 2.99 -22.21
N TYR A 157 -21.73 2.54 -21.07
CA TYR A 157 -21.95 1.14 -20.79
C TYR A 157 -22.92 0.50 -21.78
N TYR A 158 -24.06 1.13 -22.03
CA TYR A 158 -25.04 0.62 -22.97
C TYR A 158 -24.65 0.83 -24.43
N GLY A 159 -23.78 1.78 -24.72
CA GLY A 159 -23.14 1.92 -26.03
C GLY A 159 -22.34 0.68 -26.43
N VAL A 160 -21.63 0.10 -25.47
CA VAL A 160 -20.86 -1.15 -25.65
C VAL A 160 -21.78 -2.37 -25.55
N PHE A 161 -22.63 -2.42 -24.54
CA PHE A 161 -23.47 -3.59 -24.21
C PHE A 161 -24.94 -3.33 -24.53
N LYS A 162 -25.26 -3.07 -25.79
CA LYS A 162 -26.61 -2.69 -26.25
C LYS A 162 -27.73 -3.58 -25.74
N ALA A 163 -27.50 -4.90 -25.72
CA ALA A 163 -28.50 -5.87 -25.24
C ALA A 163 -28.86 -5.70 -23.76
N ARG A 164 -27.94 -5.19 -22.93
CA ARG A 164 -28.13 -4.99 -21.49
C ARG A 164 -29.04 -3.78 -21.17
N ALA A 165 -29.22 -2.86 -22.11
CA ALA A 165 -30.15 -1.74 -21.96
C ALA A 165 -31.61 -2.18 -21.74
N LYS A 166 -31.99 -3.38 -22.23
CA LYS A 166 -33.32 -3.96 -22.03
C LYS A 166 -33.61 -4.34 -20.57
N ASP A 167 -32.58 -4.51 -19.75
CA ASP A 167 -32.69 -4.84 -18.32
C ASP A 167 -31.84 -3.84 -17.50
N ALA A 168 -32.11 -2.55 -17.69
CA ALA A 168 -31.33 -1.47 -17.08
C ALA A 168 -31.30 -1.58 -15.54
N ARG A 169 -32.41 -1.99 -14.90
CA ARG A 169 -32.49 -2.14 -13.43
C ARG A 169 -31.43 -3.09 -12.87
N ARG A 170 -31.12 -4.16 -13.59
CA ARG A 170 -30.09 -5.15 -13.18
C ARG A 170 -28.68 -4.55 -13.18
N TRP A 171 -28.39 -3.66 -14.12
CA TRP A 171 -27.04 -3.12 -14.34
C TRP A 171 -26.80 -1.77 -13.66
N GLN A 172 -27.85 -1.09 -13.20
CA GLN A 172 -27.77 0.18 -12.50
C GLN A 172 -26.78 0.18 -11.33
N PRO A 173 -26.72 -0.84 -10.44
CA PRO A 173 -25.74 -0.85 -9.36
C PRO A 173 -24.29 -0.90 -9.84
N ALA A 174 -24.00 -1.54 -10.98
CA ALA A 174 -22.65 -1.58 -11.55
C ALA A 174 -22.27 -0.24 -12.18
N ILE A 175 -23.20 0.44 -12.82
CA ILE A 175 -23.02 1.77 -13.41
C ILE A 175 -22.80 2.79 -12.29
N HIS A 176 -23.63 2.78 -11.25
CA HIS A 176 -23.47 3.65 -10.08
C HIS A 176 -22.08 3.50 -9.45
N LYS A 177 -21.59 2.24 -9.26
CA LYS A 177 -20.25 1.98 -8.75
C LYS A 177 -19.14 2.57 -9.63
N ARG A 178 -19.32 2.65 -10.94
CA ARG A 178 -18.34 3.29 -11.83
C ARG A 178 -18.34 4.81 -11.66
N ALA A 179 -19.50 5.43 -11.55
CA ALA A 179 -19.60 6.85 -11.22
C ALA A 179 -18.96 7.16 -9.85
N GLN A 180 -19.27 6.37 -8.83
CA GLN A 180 -18.69 6.45 -7.48
C GLN A 180 -17.17 6.29 -7.50
N GLU A 181 -16.63 5.32 -8.26
CA GLU A 181 -15.19 5.07 -8.39
C GLU A 181 -14.43 6.29 -8.92
N VAL A 182 -15.04 7.06 -9.83
CA VAL A 182 -14.46 8.27 -10.39
C VAL A 182 -14.70 9.46 -9.48
N ALA A 183 -15.92 9.64 -8.97
CA ALA A 183 -16.26 10.75 -8.07
C ALA A 183 -15.36 10.78 -6.82
N ARG A 184 -14.91 9.62 -6.30
CA ARG A 184 -14.04 9.56 -5.11
C ARG A 184 -12.70 10.30 -5.26
N TYR A 185 -12.33 10.75 -6.47
CA TYR A 185 -11.11 11.49 -6.68
C TYR A 185 -11.10 12.85 -5.96
N VAL A 186 -12.28 13.45 -5.71
CA VAL A 186 -12.38 14.68 -4.93
C VAL A 186 -12.36 14.47 -3.43
N LEU A 187 -12.54 13.23 -2.94
CA LEU A 187 -12.55 12.95 -1.51
C LEU A 187 -11.17 13.23 -0.88
N PRO A 188 -11.15 13.87 0.31
CA PRO A 188 -9.89 14.19 0.99
C PRO A 188 -9.18 12.95 1.53
N LEU A 189 -7.86 13.03 1.70
CA LEU A 189 -7.07 12.02 2.41
C LEU A 189 -7.50 11.86 3.88
N ALA A 190 -8.20 12.86 4.41
CA ALA A 190 -8.88 12.80 5.71
C ALA A 190 -9.98 11.72 5.77
N THR A 191 -10.47 11.20 4.64
CA THR A 191 -11.56 10.22 4.64
C THR A 191 -11.23 9.01 5.49
N HIS A 192 -12.10 8.70 6.46
CA HIS A 192 -11.96 7.53 7.32
C HIS A 192 -12.19 6.21 6.58
N THR A 193 -11.46 5.22 7.00
CA THR A 193 -11.63 3.80 6.65
C THR A 193 -11.67 2.96 7.93
N TYR A 194 -12.03 1.70 7.78
CA TYR A 194 -11.82 0.66 8.77
C TYR A 194 -11.19 -0.55 8.10
N LEU A 195 -10.41 -1.31 8.86
CA LEU A 195 -9.68 -2.44 8.30
C LEU A 195 -9.40 -3.52 9.33
N VAL A 196 -9.30 -4.76 8.86
CA VAL A 196 -8.62 -5.84 9.56
C VAL A 196 -7.16 -5.78 9.20
N HIS A 197 -6.28 -5.77 10.20
CA HIS A 197 -4.84 -5.64 10.00
C HIS A 197 -4.09 -6.65 10.86
N THR A 198 -3.40 -7.59 10.23
CA THR A 198 -2.66 -8.65 10.90
C THR A 198 -1.16 -8.48 10.70
N VAL A 199 -0.44 -8.39 11.79
CA VAL A 199 1.01 -8.19 11.82
C VAL A 199 1.67 -9.09 12.85
N SER A 200 2.97 -9.34 12.68
CA SER A 200 3.79 -9.91 13.73
C SER A 200 4.15 -8.87 14.79
N VAL A 201 4.55 -9.34 15.98
CA VAL A 201 5.09 -8.46 17.03
C VAL A 201 6.30 -7.67 16.50
N LEU A 202 7.16 -8.29 15.71
CA LEU A 202 8.29 -7.59 15.08
C LEU A 202 7.82 -6.43 14.19
N THR A 203 6.82 -6.65 13.34
CA THR A 203 6.26 -5.60 12.48
C THR A 203 5.65 -4.47 13.30
N LEU A 204 4.93 -4.81 14.39
CA LEU A 204 4.35 -3.80 15.29
C LEU A 204 5.42 -2.93 15.95
N LEU A 205 6.52 -3.51 16.43
CA LEU A 205 7.63 -2.75 17.00
C LEU A 205 8.31 -1.85 15.95
N ARG A 206 8.44 -2.32 14.70
CA ARG A 206 8.95 -1.51 13.58
C ARG A 206 8.02 -0.35 13.27
N TYR A 207 6.71 -0.55 13.27
CA TYR A 207 5.74 0.55 13.10
C TYR A 207 5.92 1.63 14.16
N ARG A 208 6.17 1.24 15.41
CA ARG A 208 6.40 2.19 16.50
C ARG A 208 7.63 3.08 16.25
N LEU A 209 8.67 2.56 15.59
CA LEU A 209 9.84 3.34 15.19
C LEU A 209 9.56 4.18 13.93
N ILE A 210 8.97 3.58 12.87
CA ILE A 210 8.65 4.27 11.61
C ILE A 210 7.71 5.47 11.86
N CYS A 211 6.80 5.38 12.83
CA CYS A 211 5.93 6.51 13.22
C CYS A 211 6.68 7.73 13.76
N GLN A 212 7.98 7.63 14.02
CA GLN A 212 8.79 8.78 14.43
C GLN A 212 9.36 9.56 13.22
N GLU A 213 9.24 9.03 12.01
CA GLU A 213 9.61 9.73 10.78
C GLU A 213 8.69 10.96 10.53
N PRO A 214 9.20 12.01 9.87
CA PRO A 214 8.48 13.29 9.74
C PRO A 214 7.22 13.20 8.89
N ASP A 215 7.14 12.23 7.99
CA ASP A 215 5.97 11.98 7.13
C ASP A 215 4.90 11.10 7.78
N ALA A 216 5.19 10.53 8.97
CA ALA A 216 4.20 9.80 9.74
C ALA A 216 3.30 10.80 10.49
N PRO A 217 2.00 10.90 10.14
CA PRO A 217 1.10 11.83 10.79
C PRO A 217 0.89 11.49 12.27
N SER A 218 0.54 12.50 13.08
CA SER A 218 0.29 12.32 14.51
C SER A 218 -0.83 11.31 14.80
N GLU A 219 -1.79 11.18 13.90
CA GLU A 219 -2.83 10.12 13.94
C GLU A 219 -2.21 8.72 13.87
N ALA A 220 -1.22 8.51 12.99
CA ALA A 220 -0.53 7.23 12.87
C ALA A 220 0.24 6.87 14.14
N ARG A 221 0.93 7.85 14.72
CA ARG A 221 1.63 7.69 16.01
C ARG A 221 0.68 7.27 17.12
N ALA A 222 -0.47 7.95 17.23
CA ALA A 222 -1.48 7.62 18.23
C ALA A 222 -2.08 6.22 18.02
N LEU A 223 -2.40 5.87 16.76
CA LEU A 223 -2.95 4.56 16.41
C LEU A 223 -1.96 3.43 16.74
N VAL A 224 -0.71 3.56 16.33
CA VAL A 224 0.31 2.52 16.56
C VAL A 224 0.63 2.39 18.05
N GLU A 225 0.67 3.49 18.79
CA GLU A 225 0.83 3.41 20.25
C GLU A 225 -0.35 2.70 20.90
N ALA A 226 -1.60 2.95 20.47
CA ALA A 226 -2.77 2.21 20.93
C ALA A 226 -2.68 0.71 20.61
N MET A 227 -2.19 0.34 19.41
CA MET A 227 -1.94 -1.05 19.04
C MET A 227 -0.88 -1.69 19.93
N CYS A 228 0.22 -1.00 20.19
CA CYS A 228 1.29 -1.48 21.09
C CYS A 228 0.77 -1.66 22.53
N GLN A 229 0.01 -0.69 23.07
CA GLN A 229 -0.54 -0.78 24.42
C GLN A 229 -1.49 -1.98 24.56
N ALA A 230 -2.38 -2.20 23.58
CA ALA A 230 -3.28 -3.34 23.59
C ALA A 230 -2.53 -4.69 23.64
N VAL A 231 -1.37 -4.80 22.97
CA VAL A 231 -0.51 -5.99 23.01
C VAL A 231 0.25 -6.10 24.33
N PHE A 232 0.81 -4.99 24.82
CA PHE A 232 1.55 -4.95 26.08
C PHE A 232 0.70 -5.20 27.32
N GLU A 233 -0.60 -4.91 27.26
CA GLU A 233 -1.55 -5.27 28.31
C GLU A 233 -1.75 -6.79 28.37
N ARG A 234 -1.71 -7.48 27.24
CA ARG A 234 -1.86 -8.94 27.15
C ARG A 234 -0.56 -9.70 27.44
N ASP A 235 0.59 -9.17 26.98
CA ASP A 235 1.91 -9.70 27.27
C ASP A 235 2.87 -8.58 27.72
N PRO A 236 2.88 -8.26 29.03
CA PRO A 236 3.74 -7.21 29.57
C PRO A 236 5.23 -7.49 29.43
N LEU A 237 5.62 -8.75 29.20
CA LEU A 237 7.02 -9.15 29.02
C LEU A 237 7.64 -8.53 27.76
N LEU A 238 6.85 -8.22 26.74
CA LEU A 238 7.31 -7.56 25.52
C LEU A 238 7.94 -6.18 25.80
N ARG A 239 7.58 -5.51 26.89
CA ARG A 239 8.22 -4.24 27.31
C ARG A 239 9.69 -4.40 27.73
N LYS A 240 10.14 -5.62 28.00
CA LYS A 240 11.54 -5.94 28.34
C LYS A 240 12.46 -6.01 27.13
N LEU A 241 11.92 -6.01 25.91
CA LEU A 241 12.74 -5.98 24.71
C LEU A 241 13.49 -4.64 24.63
N PRO A 242 14.82 -4.66 24.39
CA PRO A 242 15.64 -3.45 24.38
C PRO A 242 15.49 -2.70 23.04
N VAL A 243 14.30 -2.18 22.77
CA VAL A 243 14.03 -1.36 21.59
C VAL A 243 14.55 0.05 21.89
N GLU A 244 15.60 0.45 21.20
CA GLU A 244 16.19 1.78 21.34
C GLU A 244 15.35 2.81 20.57
N PRO A 245 15.11 4.01 21.16
CA PRO A 245 14.48 5.10 20.44
C PRO A 245 15.39 5.61 19.30
N LEU A 246 14.78 6.17 18.25
CA LEU A 246 15.55 6.81 17.18
C LEU A 246 16.03 8.21 17.60
N GLU A 247 17.24 8.57 17.23
CA GLU A 247 17.75 9.94 17.31
C GLU A 247 17.26 10.72 16.07
N LEU A 248 16.10 11.35 16.18
CA LEU A 248 15.35 11.92 15.06
C LEU A 248 16.11 12.98 14.28
N ASP A 249 16.88 13.82 14.96
CA ASP A 249 17.70 14.87 14.36
C ASP A 249 18.82 14.33 13.46
N GLN A 250 19.18 13.07 13.60
CA GLN A 250 20.16 12.39 12.77
C GLN A 250 19.56 11.73 11.52
N LEU A 251 18.23 11.56 11.48
CA LEU A 251 17.57 10.89 10.34
C LEU A 251 17.61 11.78 9.09
N PRO A 252 18.04 11.25 7.91
CA PRO A 252 18.15 12.04 6.69
C PRO A 252 16.83 12.69 6.26
N VAL A 253 15.70 12.01 6.45
CA VAL A 253 14.37 12.55 6.10
C VAL A 253 14.07 13.81 6.89
N TRP A 254 14.36 13.84 8.20
CA TRP A 254 14.18 15.03 9.04
C TRP A 254 15.05 16.21 8.63
N ARG A 255 16.25 15.96 8.06
CA ARG A 255 17.18 17.01 7.61
C ARG A 255 16.82 17.57 6.24
N HIS A 256 16.22 16.77 5.38
CA HIS A 256 16.07 17.10 3.96
C HIS A 256 14.61 17.28 3.51
N VAL A 257 13.60 17.00 4.35
CA VAL A 257 12.22 17.24 3.98
C VAL A 257 11.94 18.76 3.93
N ASP A 258 11.58 19.26 2.74
CA ASP A 258 11.16 20.65 2.50
C ASP A 258 10.10 20.66 1.39
N GLY A 259 8.84 20.79 1.77
CA GLY A 259 7.71 20.82 0.84
C GLY A 259 7.73 22.02 -0.12
N ARG A 260 8.45 23.11 0.24
CA ARG A 260 8.55 24.31 -0.60
C ARG A 260 9.32 24.09 -1.90
N GLN A 261 10.26 23.14 -1.91
CA GLN A 261 11.06 22.81 -3.09
C GLN A 261 10.45 21.66 -3.91
N ALA A 262 9.37 21.05 -3.44
CA ALA A 262 8.77 19.87 -4.06
C ALA A 262 8.25 20.14 -5.48
N ARG A 263 7.84 21.40 -5.80
CA ARG A 263 7.40 21.75 -7.14
C ARG A 263 8.51 21.57 -8.20
N ALA A 264 9.71 22.09 -7.96
CA ALA A 264 10.81 21.94 -8.91
C ALA A 264 11.16 20.48 -9.15
N ALA A 265 11.13 19.65 -8.08
CA ALA A 265 11.32 18.22 -8.19
C ALA A 265 10.21 17.53 -9.01
N ALA A 266 8.94 17.93 -8.82
CA ALA A 266 7.81 17.44 -9.60
C ALA A 266 7.93 17.81 -11.09
N GLU A 267 8.31 19.04 -11.41
CA GLU A 267 8.51 19.52 -12.79
C GLU A 267 9.65 18.76 -13.49
N LEU A 268 10.77 18.53 -12.81
CA LEU A 268 11.87 17.72 -13.34
C LEU A 268 11.45 16.27 -13.60
N PHE A 269 10.67 15.69 -12.70
CA PHE A 269 10.13 14.35 -12.87
C PHE A 269 9.20 14.29 -14.08
N ASP A 270 8.27 15.25 -14.20
CA ASP A 270 7.29 15.29 -15.26
C ASP A 270 7.91 15.55 -16.63
N ALA A 271 8.94 16.40 -16.71
CA ALA A 271 9.69 16.62 -17.96
C ALA A 271 10.32 15.33 -18.50
N ARG A 272 10.77 14.45 -17.61
CA ARG A 272 11.29 13.12 -17.98
C ARG A 272 10.20 12.11 -18.30
N GLN A 273 9.08 12.17 -17.57
CA GLN A 273 7.96 11.25 -17.66
C GLN A 273 7.16 11.40 -18.96
N GLY A 274 7.01 12.63 -19.46
CA GLY A 274 6.14 12.95 -20.59
C GLY A 274 4.70 12.55 -20.35
N ASP A 275 4.06 11.95 -21.34
CA ASP A 275 2.64 11.54 -21.30
C ASP A 275 2.39 10.18 -20.63
N TYR A 276 3.44 9.50 -20.21
CA TYR A 276 3.29 8.20 -19.57
C TYR A 276 2.80 8.33 -18.13
N ALA A 277 1.84 7.50 -17.72
CA ALA A 277 1.52 7.25 -16.33
C ALA A 277 2.58 6.35 -15.67
N SER A 278 3.18 5.42 -16.48
CA SER A 278 4.27 4.55 -16.07
C SER A 278 5.26 4.43 -17.23
N LEU A 279 6.49 4.94 -17.05
CA LEU A 279 7.56 4.94 -18.04
C LEU A 279 8.64 3.94 -17.65
N LEU A 280 8.97 3.00 -18.53
CA LEU A 280 10.11 2.11 -18.34
C LEU A 280 11.42 2.92 -18.46
N ILE A 281 12.14 3.06 -17.36
CA ILE A 281 13.37 3.88 -17.29
C ILE A 281 14.64 3.07 -17.27
N ASP A 282 14.57 1.80 -16.85
CA ASP A 282 15.71 0.90 -16.81
C ASP A 282 15.26 -0.57 -16.75
N ARG A 283 16.14 -1.47 -17.17
CA ARG A 283 15.98 -2.92 -17.10
C ARG A 283 17.34 -3.61 -17.14
N PHE A 284 17.41 -4.87 -16.73
CA PHE A 284 18.63 -5.64 -17.00
C PHE A 284 18.78 -5.90 -18.49
N ALA A 285 20.00 -5.73 -19.01
CA ALA A 285 20.29 -5.79 -20.43
C ALA A 285 19.97 -7.15 -21.10
N SER A 286 19.89 -8.23 -20.33
CA SER A 286 19.74 -9.60 -20.83
C SER A 286 18.62 -10.35 -20.09
N ASN A 287 17.50 -9.71 -19.82
CA ASN A 287 16.39 -10.33 -19.10
C ASN A 287 15.91 -11.66 -19.73
N PRO A 288 15.67 -11.77 -21.05
CA PRO A 288 15.25 -13.03 -21.66
C PRO A 288 16.28 -14.16 -21.44
N GLN A 289 17.56 -13.89 -21.66
CA GLN A 289 18.63 -14.88 -21.49
C GLN A 289 18.79 -15.30 -20.03
N ARG A 290 18.62 -14.37 -19.08
CA ARG A 290 18.66 -14.66 -17.63
C ARG A 290 17.52 -15.57 -17.19
N VAL A 291 16.31 -15.33 -17.69
CA VAL A 291 15.16 -16.21 -17.43
C VAL A 291 15.40 -17.58 -18.02
N ALA A 292 15.83 -17.66 -19.29
CA ALA A 292 16.11 -18.93 -19.96
C ALA A 292 17.18 -19.74 -19.24
N GLU A 293 18.27 -19.10 -18.85
CA GLU A 293 19.37 -19.72 -18.09
C GLU A 293 18.88 -20.24 -16.74
N SER A 294 18.10 -19.45 -16.01
CA SER A 294 17.53 -19.86 -14.72
C SER A 294 16.57 -21.05 -14.86
N VAL A 295 15.78 -21.11 -15.93
CA VAL A 295 14.91 -22.27 -16.22
C VAL A 295 15.76 -23.51 -16.51
N ARG A 296 16.80 -23.39 -17.34
CA ARG A 296 17.72 -24.50 -17.63
C ARG A 296 18.42 -25.02 -16.37
N GLN A 297 18.87 -24.12 -15.49
CA GLN A 297 19.45 -24.49 -14.19
C GLN A 297 18.46 -25.28 -13.33
N VAL A 298 17.20 -24.88 -13.29
CA VAL A 298 16.15 -25.62 -12.57
C VAL A 298 15.93 -27.01 -13.12
N LEU A 299 16.03 -27.17 -14.46
CA LEU A 299 15.75 -28.43 -15.15
C LEU A 299 16.99 -29.29 -15.38
N GLY A 300 18.20 -28.80 -15.09
CA GLY A 300 19.46 -29.48 -15.36
C GLY A 300 19.73 -29.68 -16.86
N GLN A 301 19.35 -28.69 -17.69
CA GLN A 301 19.46 -28.76 -19.16
C GLN A 301 20.48 -27.77 -19.71
N THR A 302 21.00 -28.07 -20.91
CA THR A 302 21.92 -27.19 -21.64
C THR A 302 21.16 -26.35 -22.67
N PRO A 303 21.79 -25.28 -23.25
CA PRO A 303 21.18 -24.51 -24.33
C PRO A 303 20.87 -25.33 -25.59
N GLN A 304 21.61 -26.42 -25.84
CA GLN A 304 21.37 -27.34 -26.97
C GLN A 304 20.13 -28.21 -26.75
N GLN A 305 19.78 -28.50 -25.50
CA GLN A 305 18.60 -29.32 -25.13
C GLN A 305 17.35 -28.48 -25.02
N LEU A 306 17.47 -27.23 -24.58
CA LEU A 306 16.36 -26.31 -24.35
C LEU A 306 16.78 -24.90 -24.77
N SER A 307 16.25 -24.40 -25.91
CA SER A 307 16.52 -23.05 -26.40
C SER A 307 15.98 -21.97 -25.47
N ASP A 308 16.39 -20.72 -25.63
CA ASP A 308 15.89 -19.58 -24.81
C ASP A 308 14.39 -19.44 -24.93
N ASP A 309 13.82 -19.45 -26.12
CA ASP A 309 12.38 -19.30 -26.32
C ASP A 309 11.58 -20.45 -25.69
N GLN A 310 12.05 -21.68 -25.81
CA GLN A 310 11.43 -22.83 -25.15
C GLN A 310 11.49 -22.71 -23.63
N ALA A 311 12.63 -22.31 -23.08
CA ALA A 311 12.78 -22.12 -21.64
C ALA A 311 11.88 -21.00 -21.08
N ILE A 312 11.80 -19.87 -21.79
CA ILE A 312 10.92 -18.76 -21.43
C ILE A 312 9.44 -19.21 -21.50
N ALA A 313 9.06 -19.93 -22.54
CA ALA A 313 7.69 -20.43 -22.69
C ALA A 313 7.29 -21.38 -21.54
N LEU A 314 8.17 -22.29 -21.11
CA LEU A 314 7.91 -23.16 -19.94
C LEU A 314 7.65 -22.37 -18.66
N ALA A 315 8.19 -21.16 -18.52
CA ALA A 315 7.98 -20.32 -17.34
C ALA A 315 6.76 -19.37 -17.48
N LEU A 316 6.40 -18.95 -18.69
CA LEU A 316 5.45 -17.86 -18.93
C LEU A 316 4.20 -18.24 -19.74
N ASP A 317 4.23 -19.31 -20.55
CA ASP A 317 3.12 -19.71 -21.40
C ASP A 317 2.14 -20.63 -20.64
N PRO A 318 0.87 -20.21 -20.41
CA PRO A 318 -0.13 -21.07 -19.78
C PRO A 318 -0.43 -22.36 -20.56
N ALA A 319 -0.19 -22.38 -21.87
CA ALA A 319 -0.38 -23.59 -22.68
C ALA A 319 0.67 -24.67 -22.38
N GLN A 320 1.87 -24.26 -21.95
CA GLN A 320 2.96 -25.16 -21.58
C GLN A 320 3.06 -25.37 -20.06
N ASN A 321 2.55 -24.45 -19.27
CA ASN A 321 2.60 -24.50 -17.81
C ASN A 321 1.20 -24.26 -17.21
N PRO A 322 0.38 -25.30 -17.06
CA PRO A 322 -1.00 -25.19 -16.56
C PRO A 322 -1.12 -24.57 -15.15
N LEU A 323 -0.03 -24.59 -14.36
CA LEU A 323 0.00 -23.97 -13.03
C LEU A 323 -0.11 -22.44 -13.07
N LEU A 324 0.18 -21.81 -14.21
CA LEU A 324 0.09 -20.35 -14.37
C LEU A 324 -1.36 -19.82 -14.32
N GLY A 325 -2.34 -20.65 -14.70
CA GLY A 325 -3.78 -20.32 -14.66
C GLY A 325 -4.49 -20.79 -13.39
N GLN A 326 -3.79 -21.40 -12.43
CA GLN A 326 -4.40 -21.97 -11.25
C GLN A 326 -4.86 -20.90 -10.25
N SER A 327 -6.05 -21.10 -9.64
CA SER A 327 -6.72 -20.11 -8.78
C SER A 327 -5.92 -19.69 -7.55
N LEU A 328 -5.13 -20.60 -6.96
CA LEU A 328 -4.25 -20.29 -5.83
C LEU A 328 -2.90 -19.72 -6.24
N GLN A 329 -2.69 -19.45 -7.54
CA GLN A 329 -1.47 -18.89 -8.11
C GLN A 329 -0.20 -19.69 -7.76
N THR A 330 -0.32 -21.01 -7.65
CA THR A 330 0.80 -21.90 -7.30
C THR A 330 1.92 -21.83 -8.34
N GLY A 331 1.63 -21.42 -9.57
CA GLY A 331 2.63 -21.11 -10.59
C GLY A 331 3.68 -20.09 -10.15
N ALA A 332 3.33 -19.14 -9.27
CA ALA A 332 4.26 -18.17 -8.70
C ALA A 332 5.28 -18.80 -7.71
N HIS A 333 4.91 -19.92 -7.09
CA HIS A 333 5.68 -20.57 -6.03
C HIS A 333 6.43 -21.82 -6.50
N GLN A 334 6.13 -22.34 -7.71
CA GLN A 334 6.84 -23.45 -8.31
C GLN A 334 8.27 -23.08 -8.73
N LYS A 335 9.13 -24.08 -8.97
CA LYS A 335 10.53 -23.86 -9.30
C LYS A 335 10.71 -23.04 -10.59
N LEU A 336 9.94 -23.30 -11.65
CA LEU A 336 10.00 -22.53 -12.89
C LEU A 336 9.52 -21.08 -12.72
N GLY A 337 8.45 -20.84 -11.94
CA GLY A 337 8.00 -19.49 -11.63
C GLY A 337 9.07 -18.67 -10.90
N ARG A 338 9.91 -19.31 -10.09
CA ARG A 338 11.01 -18.64 -9.38
C ARG A 338 12.15 -18.21 -10.32
N ALA A 339 12.28 -18.81 -11.50
CA ALA A 339 13.24 -18.36 -12.51
C ALA A 339 12.96 -16.93 -12.98
N LEU A 340 11.71 -16.46 -12.86
CA LEU A 340 11.30 -15.10 -13.25
C LEU A 340 11.92 -14.00 -12.37
N HIS A 341 12.40 -14.32 -11.17
CA HIS A 341 13.13 -13.36 -10.33
C HIS A 341 14.49 -12.93 -10.94
N ALA A 342 14.98 -13.61 -11.96
CA ALA A 342 16.23 -13.25 -12.64
C ALA A 342 16.11 -12.02 -13.56
N ALA A 343 14.90 -11.62 -13.95
CA ALA A 343 14.63 -10.47 -14.79
C ALA A 343 14.09 -9.30 -13.98
N HIS A 344 14.59 -8.07 -14.24
CA HIS A 344 14.21 -6.87 -13.49
C HIS A 344 13.88 -5.69 -14.40
N TYR A 345 12.92 -4.87 -13.95
CA TYR A 345 12.45 -3.66 -14.62
C TYR A 345 12.31 -2.52 -13.62
N CYS A 346 12.56 -1.30 -14.07
CA CYS A 346 12.43 -0.08 -13.29
C CYS A 346 11.52 0.91 -14.03
N PHE A 347 10.51 1.41 -13.34
CA PHE A 347 9.52 2.34 -13.88
C PHE A 347 9.50 3.65 -13.10
N ALA A 348 9.46 4.78 -13.80
CA ALA A 348 9.03 6.04 -13.25
C ALA A 348 7.50 6.15 -13.37
N LYS A 349 6.80 6.49 -12.28
CA LYS A 349 5.34 6.52 -12.24
C LYS A 349 4.82 7.86 -11.76
N ARG A 350 3.81 8.37 -12.47
CA ARG A 350 2.98 9.51 -12.05
C ARG A 350 1.52 9.09 -12.13
N ILE A 351 0.95 8.80 -10.99
CA ILE A 351 -0.45 8.37 -10.86
C ILE A 351 -1.09 9.07 -9.67
N SER A 352 -2.43 9.10 -9.64
CA SER A 352 -3.15 9.66 -8.50
C SER A 352 -2.93 8.83 -7.24
N HIS A 353 -3.10 9.44 -6.06
CA HIS A 353 -3.19 8.72 -4.79
C HIS A 353 -4.29 7.64 -4.82
N ALA A 354 -5.40 7.90 -5.54
CA ALA A 354 -6.46 6.91 -5.74
C ALA A 354 -5.97 5.65 -6.45
N ALA A 355 -5.12 5.78 -7.47
CA ALA A 355 -4.51 4.65 -8.19
C ALA A 355 -3.39 4.02 -7.37
N ASP A 356 -2.53 4.84 -6.75
CA ASP A 356 -1.42 4.35 -5.92
C ASP A 356 -1.91 3.55 -4.70
N SER A 357 -3.08 3.88 -4.15
CA SER A 357 -3.73 3.06 -3.11
C SER A 357 -3.99 1.61 -3.52
N GLN A 358 -3.97 1.31 -4.82
CA GLN A 358 -4.04 -0.05 -5.35
C GLN A 358 -2.66 -0.59 -5.74
N ASP A 359 -1.77 0.27 -6.24
CA ASP A 359 -0.43 -0.11 -6.67
C ASP A 359 0.45 -0.52 -5.48
N GLN A 360 0.42 0.23 -4.40
CA GLN A 360 1.18 -0.08 -3.16
C GLN A 360 0.80 -1.41 -2.49
N ARG A 361 -0.35 -2.00 -2.84
CA ARG A 361 -0.74 -3.33 -2.35
C ARG A 361 0.08 -4.47 -2.96
N HIS A 362 0.78 -4.21 -4.07
CA HIS A 362 1.71 -5.16 -4.69
C HIS A 362 3.08 -5.07 -4.00
N ARG A 363 3.21 -5.74 -2.85
CA ARG A 363 4.41 -5.67 -1.98
C ARG A 363 5.68 -6.26 -2.60
N THR A 364 5.52 -7.06 -3.67
CA THR A 364 6.62 -7.61 -4.47
C THR A 364 7.11 -6.66 -5.57
N THR A 365 6.48 -5.49 -5.71
CA THR A 365 6.90 -4.44 -6.64
C THR A 365 7.09 -3.14 -5.85
N PRO A 366 8.15 -3.04 -5.03
CA PRO A 366 8.37 -1.90 -4.15
C PRO A 366 8.59 -0.60 -4.93
N GLY A 367 8.13 0.52 -4.36
CA GLY A 367 8.32 1.85 -4.93
C GLY A 367 8.75 2.86 -3.88
N ALA A 368 9.69 3.74 -4.23
CA ALA A 368 10.19 4.84 -3.41
C ALA A 368 9.23 6.03 -3.49
N ARG A 369 8.17 5.99 -2.69
CA ARG A 369 7.14 7.03 -2.66
C ARG A 369 7.62 8.29 -1.94
N PRO A 370 7.14 9.49 -2.35
CA PRO A 370 7.49 10.73 -1.69
C PRO A 370 6.92 10.80 -0.26
N THR A 371 7.49 11.67 0.57
CA THR A 371 6.85 12.05 1.84
C THR A 371 5.53 12.78 1.57
N VAL A 372 4.60 12.76 2.51
CA VAL A 372 3.31 13.46 2.39
C VAL A 372 3.49 14.95 2.17
N GLN A 373 4.50 15.56 2.79
CA GLN A 373 4.84 16.98 2.62
C GLN A 373 5.15 17.32 1.16
N ALA A 374 5.84 16.43 0.44
CA ALA A 374 6.17 16.61 -0.97
C ALA A 374 4.95 16.55 -1.91
N LEU A 375 3.79 16.12 -1.43
CA LEU A 375 2.53 16.16 -2.19
C LEU A 375 1.79 17.50 -2.02
N CYS A 376 2.10 18.28 -0.98
CA CYS A 376 1.44 19.57 -0.69
C CYS A 376 2.05 20.71 -1.51
N LEU A 377 1.99 20.62 -2.84
CA LEU A 377 2.49 21.69 -3.71
C LEU A 377 1.70 22.99 -3.51
N ASP A 378 2.31 24.11 -3.90
CA ASP A 378 1.74 25.48 -3.79
C ASP A 378 0.66 25.76 -4.84
N ALA A 379 0.47 24.90 -5.85
CA ALA A 379 -0.59 24.97 -6.84
C ALA A 379 -1.21 23.59 -7.08
N PRO A 380 -2.45 23.54 -7.61
CA PRO A 380 -3.14 22.27 -7.90
C PRO A 380 -2.31 21.34 -8.79
N ASP A 381 -2.14 20.10 -8.31
CA ASP A 381 -1.42 19.04 -9.02
C ASP A 381 -2.18 17.71 -8.85
N PHE A 382 -2.95 17.36 -9.88
CA PHE A 382 -3.91 16.26 -9.80
C PHE A 382 -4.15 15.56 -11.13
N ALA A 383 -4.50 14.28 -11.05
CA ALA A 383 -4.96 13.48 -12.18
C ALA A 383 -6.44 13.77 -12.47
N THR A 384 -6.81 13.84 -13.74
CA THR A 384 -8.21 13.95 -14.18
C THR A 384 -8.65 12.65 -14.83
N PRO A 385 -9.60 11.89 -14.23
CA PRO A 385 -10.11 10.65 -14.82
C PRO A 385 -10.75 10.85 -16.19
N THR A 386 -10.63 9.88 -17.09
CA THR A 386 -11.18 9.94 -18.44
C THR A 386 -12.69 10.14 -18.44
N LEU A 387 -13.42 9.54 -17.50
CA LEU A 387 -14.86 9.72 -17.40
C LEU A 387 -15.26 11.18 -17.10
N ILE A 388 -14.46 11.93 -16.32
CA ILE A 388 -14.66 13.38 -16.09
C ILE A 388 -14.48 14.15 -17.38
N LEU A 389 -13.38 13.90 -18.12
CA LEU A 389 -13.12 14.55 -19.41
C LEU A 389 -14.20 14.23 -20.44
N HIS A 390 -14.67 12.98 -20.46
CA HIS A 390 -15.72 12.53 -21.36
C HIS A 390 -17.10 13.14 -21.03
N ALA A 391 -17.39 13.32 -19.76
CA ALA A 391 -18.61 13.98 -19.30
C ALA A 391 -18.61 15.47 -19.66
N GLY A 392 -17.44 16.14 -19.56
CA GLY A 392 -17.30 17.56 -19.84
C GLY A 392 -18.23 18.45 -19.01
N GLY A 393 -18.53 19.64 -19.53
CA GLY A 393 -19.58 20.52 -19.01
C GLY A 393 -19.55 20.72 -17.49
N GLU A 394 -20.71 20.52 -16.84
CA GLU A 394 -20.88 20.72 -15.39
C GLU A 394 -20.00 19.77 -14.56
N ALA A 395 -19.83 18.52 -14.98
CA ALA A 395 -19.05 17.54 -14.23
C ALA A 395 -17.56 17.91 -14.20
N GLU A 396 -16.99 18.29 -15.33
CA GLU A 396 -15.59 18.73 -15.41
C GLU A 396 -15.38 20.05 -14.68
N ALA A 397 -16.29 21.01 -14.82
CA ALA A 397 -16.22 22.30 -14.13
C ALA A 397 -16.25 22.11 -12.61
N LEU A 398 -17.18 21.31 -12.10
CA LEU A 398 -17.27 20.97 -10.67
C LEU A 398 -15.98 20.29 -10.17
N TYR A 399 -15.47 19.31 -10.93
CA TYR A 399 -14.23 18.60 -10.57
C TYR A 399 -13.04 19.56 -10.45
N ARG A 400 -12.81 20.42 -11.47
CA ARG A 400 -11.73 21.41 -11.46
C ARG A 400 -11.89 22.44 -10.35
N GLN A 401 -13.11 22.89 -10.09
CA GLN A 401 -13.42 23.80 -9.00
C GLN A 401 -13.12 23.15 -7.63
N SER A 402 -13.51 21.90 -7.41
CA SER A 402 -13.22 21.16 -6.19
C SER A 402 -11.72 21.04 -5.94
N MET A 403 -10.92 20.75 -6.98
CA MET A 403 -9.47 20.76 -6.89
C MET A 403 -8.93 22.13 -6.49
N ALA A 404 -9.31 23.19 -7.23
CA ALA A 404 -8.82 24.55 -6.94
C ALA A 404 -9.11 24.99 -5.50
N GLN A 405 -10.32 24.70 -5.02
CA GLN A 405 -10.74 25.05 -3.66
C GLN A 405 -10.03 24.24 -2.58
N SER A 406 -9.68 23.00 -2.85
CA SER A 406 -8.87 22.18 -1.93
C SER A 406 -7.48 22.81 -1.74
N TRP A 407 -6.80 23.21 -2.83
CA TRP A 407 -5.51 23.88 -2.75
C TRP A 407 -5.60 25.27 -2.14
N GLN A 408 -6.69 26.01 -2.37
CA GLN A 408 -6.95 27.28 -1.71
C GLN A 408 -7.05 27.13 -0.20
N ALA A 409 -7.78 26.12 0.29
CA ALA A 409 -7.89 25.84 1.72
C ALA A 409 -6.53 25.40 2.32
N ILE A 410 -5.73 24.61 1.61
CA ILE A 410 -4.37 24.25 2.00
C ILE A 410 -3.50 25.51 2.14
N ALA A 411 -3.54 26.41 1.17
CA ALA A 411 -2.79 27.67 1.20
C ALA A 411 -3.26 28.58 2.36
N GLU A 412 -4.56 28.64 2.64
CA GLU A 412 -5.12 29.37 3.79
C GLU A 412 -4.65 28.78 5.12
N LEU A 413 -4.70 27.46 5.31
CA LEU A 413 -4.13 26.81 6.50
C LEU A 413 -2.63 27.07 6.67
N ARG A 414 -1.88 27.07 5.57
CA ARG A 414 -0.45 27.39 5.56
C ARG A 414 -0.20 28.81 6.00
N SER A 415 -0.99 29.79 5.53
CA SER A 415 -0.89 31.19 5.93
C SER A 415 -1.22 31.43 7.40
N LEU A 416 -2.07 30.56 7.98
CA LEU A 416 -2.42 30.55 9.40
C LEU A 416 -1.37 29.80 10.27
N GLY A 417 -0.25 29.35 9.69
CA GLY A 417 0.82 28.66 10.39
C GLY A 417 0.48 27.24 10.85
N ILE A 418 -0.52 26.61 10.25
CA ILE A 418 -0.89 25.22 10.56
C ILE A 418 0.15 24.26 9.98
N ALA A 419 0.55 23.26 10.76
CA ALA A 419 1.54 22.28 10.36
C ALA A 419 1.15 21.52 9.08
N GLU A 420 2.15 21.22 8.23
CA GLU A 420 1.95 20.58 6.91
C GLU A 420 1.21 19.25 7.00
N GLU A 421 1.41 18.49 8.08
CA GLU A 421 0.69 17.23 8.27
C GLU A 421 -0.83 17.40 8.20
N PHE A 422 -1.39 18.49 8.77
CA PHE A 422 -2.84 18.76 8.76
C PHE A 422 -3.32 19.35 7.43
N GLN A 423 -2.46 20.11 6.75
CA GLN A 423 -2.73 20.58 5.38
C GLN A 423 -2.92 19.39 4.43
N ALA A 424 -2.06 18.38 4.55
CA ALA A 424 -2.07 17.19 3.70
C ALA A 424 -3.37 16.36 3.81
N TYR A 425 -4.09 16.42 4.93
CA TYR A 425 -5.39 15.76 5.06
C TYR A 425 -6.46 16.30 4.11
N LEU A 426 -6.32 17.55 3.66
CA LEU A 426 -7.23 18.18 2.70
C LEU A 426 -6.90 17.83 1.24
N LEU A 427 -5.72 17.26 0.95
CA LEU A 427 -5.39 16.80 -0.39
C LEU A 427 -6.45 15.82 -0.89
N PRO A 428 -6.96 16.02 -2.12
CA PRO A 428 -7.91 15.09 -2.71
C PRO A 428 -7.22 13.78 -3.12
N ASN A 429 -7.95 12.69 -3.20
CA ASN A 429 -7.46 11.41 -3.73
C ASN A 429 -6.90 11.52 -5.17
N ALA A 430 -7.23 12.61 -5.88
CA ALA A 430 -6.72 12.93 -7.19
C ALA A 430 -5.26 13.38 -7.20
N VAL A 431 -4.67 13.77 -6.04
CA VAL A 431 -3.30 14.29 -5.97
C VAL A 431 -2.31 13.36 -6.65
N ASN A 432 -1.43 13.91 -7.49
CA ASN A 432 -0.41 13.14 -8.18
C ASN A 432 0.69 12.65 -7.21
N VAL A 433 1.02 11.39 -7.33
CA VAL A 433 2.13 10.75 -6.63
C VAL A 433 3.17 10.35 -7.67
N ARG A 434 4.41 10.82 -7.48
CA ARG A 434 5.55 10.56 -8.36
C ARG A 434 6.55 9.69 -7.64
N TYR A 435 6.91 8.56 -8.25
CA TYR A 435 7.87 7.65 -7.62
C TYR A 435 8.52 6.72 -8.63
N THR A 436 9.65 6.13 -8.23
CA THR A 436 10.29 5.06 -8.95
C THR A 436 9.89 3.72 -8.34
N GLN A 437 9.44 2.78 -9.18
CA GLN A 437 9.08 1.42 -8.81
C GLN A 437 10.03 0.43 -9.48
N THR A 438 10.54 -0.53 -8.73
CA THR A 438 11.31 -1.65 -9.25
C THR A 438 10.54 -2.94 -9.07
N ALA A 439 10.67 -3.85 -10.04
CA ALA A 439 10.03 -5.15 -9.97
C ALA A 439 10.87 -6.21 -10.66
N ASP A 440 10.97 -7.40 -10.06
CA ASP A 440 11.31 -8.57 -10.85
C ASP A 440 10.11 -9.01 -11.71
N LEU A 441 10.37 -9.84 -12.70
CA LEU A 441 9.33 -10.28 -13.63
C LEU A 441 8.23 -11.10 -12.93
N GLN A 442 8.54 -11.82 -11.85
CA GLN A 442 7.56 -12.57 -11.07
C GLN A 442 6.58 -11.64 -10.38
N GLY A 443 7.07 -10.64 -9.65
CA GLY A 443 6.25 -9.64 -8.98
C GLY A 443 5.43 -8.82 -9.97
N LEU A 444 6.05 -8.43 -11.10
CA LEU A 444 5.39 -7.67 -12.17
C LEU A 444 4.28 -8.48 -12.85
N ARG A 445 4.52 -9.76 -13.16
CA ARG A 445 3.52 -10.66 -13.71
C ARG A 445 2.32 -10.83 -12.79
N HIS A 446 2.56 -10.98 -11.47
CA HIS A 446 1.48 -11.03 -10.48
C HIS A 446 0.68 -9.73 -10.47
N LYS A 447 1.34 -8.57 -10.48
CA LYS A 447 0.68 -7.27 -10.57
C LYS A 447 -0.14 -7.15 -11.85
N HIS A 448 0.43 -7.49 -13.01
CA HIS A 448 -0.25 -7.42 -14.30
C HIS A 448 -1.48 -8.34 -14.36
N ALA A 449 -1.42 -9.56 -13.81
CA ALA A 449 -2.59 -10.44 -13.71
C ALA A 449 -3.75 -9.79 -12.96
N MET A 450 -3.48 -8.93 -11.99
CA MET A 450 -4.50 -8.22 -11.21
C MET A 450 -4.91 -6.88 -11.84
N ARG A 451 -4.03 -6.20 -12.56
CA ARG A 451 -4.23 -4.81 -13.02
C ARG A 451 -4.52 -4.68 -14.50
N LEU A 452 -4.18 -5.65 -15.32
CA LEU A 452 -4.65 -5.73 -16.71
C LEU A 452 -6.09 -6.25 -16.83
N CYS A 453 -6.69 -6.70 -15.73
CA CYS A 453 -8.09 -7.09 -15.67
C CYS A 453 -9.01 -5.86 -15.85
N LEU A 454 -10.08 -6.00 -16.64
CA LEU A 454 -11.07 -4.94 -16.87
C LEU A 454 -11.83 -4.50 -15.60
N ASN A 455 -11.73 -5.27 -14.51
CA ASN A 455 -12.23 -4.86 -13.19
C ASN A 455 -11.27 -3.95 -12.41
N ALA A 456 -10.05 -3.73 -12.89
CA ALA A 456 -9.15 -2.76 -12.31
C ALA A 456 -9.71 -1.34 -12.49
N GLN A 457 -9.29 -0.43 -11.61
CA GLN A 457 -9.60 0.98 -11.80
C GLN A 457 -8.86 1.50 -13.05
N GLU A 458 -9.48 2.38 -13.81
CA GLU A 458 -9.03 2.85 -15.12
C GLU A 458 -7.56 3.29 -15.14
N GLU A 459 -7.18 4.19 -14.24
CA GLU A 459 -5.83 4.80 -14.22
C GLU A 459 -4.72 3.75 -13.95
N ILE A 460 -4.93 2.84 -12.98
CA ILE A 460 -3.95 1.79 -12.70
C ILE A 460 -3.91 0.74 -13.83
N TRP A 461 -5.04 0.52 -14.51
CA TRP A 461 -5.11 -0.32 -15.70
C TRP A 461 -4.28 0.29 -16.84
N GLN A 462 -4.44 1.60 -17.13
CA GLN A 462 -3.66 2.31 -18.14
C GLN A 462 -2.16 2.27 -17.84
N ALA A 463 -1.76 2.53 -16.60
CA ALA A 463 -0.36 2.44 -16.18
C ALA A 463 0.22 1.03 -16.42
N SER A 464 -0.54 -0.02 -16.06
CA SER A 464 -0.11 -1.41 -16.27
C SER A 464 -0.08 -1.82 -17.75
N MET A 465 -0.99 -1.29 -18.57
CA MET A 465 -0.95 -1.48 -20.02
C MET A 465 0.29 -0.84 -20.64
N GLN A 466 0.66 0.37 -20.20
CA GLN A 466 1.88 1.04 -20.64
C GLN A 466 3.13 0.24 -20.25
N GLU A 467 3.17 -0.31 -19.02
CA GLU A 467 4.26 -1.17 -18.57
C GLU A 467 4.42 -2.41 -19.46
N ALA A 468 3.32 -3.13 -19.71
CA ALA A 468 3.32 -4.34 -20.54
C ALA A 468 3.71 -4.02 -22.00
N ALA A 469 3.18 -2.94 -22.57
CA ALA A 469 3.47 -2.53 -23.95
C ALA A 469 4.94 -2.15 -24.14
N GLN A 470 5.54 -1.39 -23.21
CA GLN A 470 6.95 -1.01 -23.25
C GLN A 470 7.87 -2.23 -23.13
N ILE A 471 7.54 -3.20 -22.24
CA ILE A 471 8.29 -4.45 -22.16
C ILE A 471 8.18 -5.23 -23.48
N ALA A 472 6.99 -5.36 -24.05
CA ALA A 472 6.78 -6.06 -25.32
C ALA A 472 7.56 -5.42 -26.47
N GLN A 473 7.74 -4.11 -26.46
CA GLN A 473 8.53 -3.38 -27.45
C GLN A 473 10.03 -3.67 -27.35
N VAL A 474 10.57 -3.74 -26.13
CA VAL A 474 12.02 -3.89 -25.91
C VAL A 474 12.46 -5.36 -25.73
N GLU A 475 11.57 -6.22 -25.29
CA GLU A 475 11.80 -7.66 -25.02
C GLU A 475 10.58 -8.50 -25.47
N PRO A 476 10.35 -8.67 -26.78
CA PRO A 476 9.18 -9.36 -27.30
C PRO A 476 9.06 -10.82 -26.83
N GLN A 477 10.17 -11.50 -26.55
CA GLN A 477 10.17 -12.87 -26.03
C GLN A 477 9.47 -13.00 -24.67
N ILE A 478 9.53 -11.95 -23.82
CA ILE A 478 8.83 -11.90 -22.53
C ILE A 478 7.47 -11.23 -22.70
N GLY A 479 7.43 -10.09 -23.40
CA GLY A 479 6.25 -9.22 -23.48
C GLY A 479 5.02 -9.90 -24.10
N GLN A 480 5.22 -10.85 -25.03
CA GLN A 480 4.12 -11.62 -25.62
C GLN A 480 3.27 -12.40 -24.59
N PHE A 481 3.80 -12.64 -23.40
CA PHE A 481 3.12 -13.34 -22.30
C PHE A 481 2.55 -12.39 -21.22
N LEU A 482 2.80 -11.09 -21.33
CA LEU A 482 2.26 -10.10 -20.38
C LEU A 482 0.90 -9.56 -20.86
N LEU A 483 -0.04 -10.46 -21.04
CA LEU A 483 -1.37 -10.18 -21.56
C LEU A 483 -2.41 -10.01 -20.43
N PRO A 484 -3.56 -9.37 -20.73
CA PRO A 484 -4.71 -9.40 -19.84
C PRO A 484 -5.10 -10.85 -19.48
N PRO A 485 -5.58 -11.09 -18.25
CA PRO A 485 -5.90 -12.45 -17.77
C PRO A 485 -7.20 -13.03 -18.38
N CYS A 486 -7.97 -12.22 -19.12
CA CYS A 486 -9.26 -12.61 -19.72
C CYS A 486 -9.38 -12.16 -21.17
#